data_dec796ee352c78528214c8aec2a6c883
#
_entry.id   dec796ee352c78528214c8aec2a6c883
#
_cell.length_a   1.000
_cell.length_b   1.000
_cell.length_c   1.000
_cell.angle_alpha   90.00
_cell.angle_beta   90.00
_cell.angle_gamma   90.00
#
_symmetry.space_group_name_H-M   'P 1'
#
loop_
_entity.id
_entity.type
_entity.pdbx_description
1 polymer ?
#
loop_
_entity_poly.entity_id
_entity_poly.type
_entity_poly.pdbx_seq_one_letter_code
_entity_poly.pdbx_strand_id
1 'polypeptide(L)'
;MTKVYLALLRGINVGGKNKVPMAELKACFEELGCENVRTYIASGNVMFESNMSSAELTEEIQEALPTKFRLDSELIKILVLSRDQLQKVIDQAPKGFGTEPGKYHSDAIFLMGIPSDEAIKIFNPKEGVDKVWQGDLAIYSQRLSTQRTRSRLSKIMSSPLYKQMTIRSWDTTARLLELMNAMER
;
A
#
# COMPACT_ATOMS: atom_id res chain seq x y z
N MET A 1 19.23 -15.71 4.43
CA MET A 1 19.39 -15.04 3.13
C MET A 1 18.62 -13.73 3.17
N THR A 2 19.27 -12.66 2.80
CA THR A 2 18.64 -11.33 2.71
C THR A 2 17.57 -11.33 1.63
N LYS A 3 16.40 -10.75 1.92
CA LYS A 3 15.27 -10.63 1.00
C LYS A 3 14.91 -9.17 0.83
N VAL A 4 14.39 -8.83 -0.35
CA VAL A 4 13.84 -7.50 -0.62
C VAL A 4 12.40 -7.43 -0.16
N TYR A 5 12.10 -6.39 0.62
CA TYR A 5 10.77 -6.11 1.15
C TYR A 5 10.27 -4.72 0.75
N LEU A 6 8.96 -4.58 0.77
CA LEU A 6 8.25 -3.33 0.66
C LEU A 6 7.39 -3.12 1.91
N ALA A 7 7.61 -2.03 2.64
CA ALA A 7 6.70 -1.57 3.67
C ALA A 7 5.77 -0.49 3.11
N LEU A 8 4.47 -0.71 3.25
CA LEU A 8 3.42 0.26 2.97
C LEU A 8 2.89 0.80 4.28
N LEU A 9 3.16 2.08 4.57
CA LEU A 9 2.67 2.75 5.76
C LEU A 9 1.31 3.38 5.47
N ARG A 10 0.36 3.15 6.38
CA ARG A 10 -0.96 3.75 6.32
C ARG A 10 -1.06 4.87 7.35
N GLY A 11 -1.60 6.01 6.93
CA GLY A 11 -1.96 7.09 7.85
C GLY A 11 -0.87 8.11 8.12
N ILE A 12 0.24 8.10 7.36
CA ILE A 12 1.27 9.15 7.43
C ILE A 12 1.08 10.19 6.32
N ASN A 13 1.51 11.43 6.59
CA ASN A 13 1.52 12.54 5.64
C ASN A 13 0.17 12.80 4.95
N VAL A 14 -0.94 12.57 5.64
CA VAL A 14 -2.29 12.76 5.12
C VAL A 14 -2.98 13.93 5.82
N GLY A 15 -3.49 14.89 5.04
CA GLY A 15 -4.24 16.02 5.58
C GLY A 15 -3.47 16.88 6.59
N GLY A 16 -2.14 16.93 6.48
CA GLY A 16 -1.26 17.63 7.41
C GLY A 16 -1.03 16.93 8.74
N LYS A 17 -1.57 15.72 8.92
CA LYS A 17 -1.40 14.89 10.13
C LYS A 17 -0.31 13.84 9.94
N ASN A 18 0.23 13.35 11.06
CA ASN A 18 1.25 12.31 11.11
C ASN A 18 2.42 12.61 10.14
N LYS A 19 2.99 13.79 10.26
CA LYS A 19 4.11 14.22 9.41
C LYS A 19 5.34 13.37 9.70
N VAL A 20 5.79 12.65 8.68
CA VAL A 20 6.98 11.80 8.71
C VAL A 20 7.85 12.17 7.52
N PRO A 21 8.97 12.90 7.73
CA PRO A 21 9.92 13.18 6.66
C PRO A 21 10.53 11.90 6.12
N MET A 22 10.62 11.75 4.80
CA MET A 22 11.09 10.51 4.18
C MET A 22 12.55 10.19 4.52
N ALA A 23 13.41 11.19 4.69
CA ALA A 23 14.79 10.99 5.12
C ALA A 23 14.89 10.42 6.55
N GLU A 24 14.04 10.90 7.47
CA GLU A 24 13.99 10.39 8.84
C GLU A 24 13.35 8.99 8.90
N LEU A 25 12.36 8.72 8.04
CA LEU A 25 11.77 7.38 7.92
C LEU A 25 12.81 6.38 7.42
N LYS A 26 13.61 6.75 6.42
CA LYS A 26 14.72 5.93 5.95
C LYS A 26 15.71 5.62 7.08
N ALA A 27 16.14 6.63 7.83
CA ALA A 27 17.05 6.46 8.97
C ALA A 27 16.47 5.54 10.04
N CYS A 28 15.16 5.62 10.32
CA CYS A 28 14.48 4.73 11.24
C CYS A 28 14.58 3.26 10.82
N PHE A 29 14.40 2.94 9.54
CA PHE A 29 14.56 1.58 9.01
C PHE A 29 16.01 1.10 9.08
N GLU A 30 16.97 1.97 8.77
CA GLU A 30 18.40 1.67 8.89
C GLU A 30 18.82 1.36 10.34
N GLU A 31 18.30 2.08 11.32
CA GLU A 31 18.50 1.82 12.75
C GLU A 31 17.92 0.47 13.20
N LEU A 32 16.87 -0.03 12.55
CA LEU A 32 16.31 -1.37 12.78
C LEU A 32 17.12 -2.48 12.08
N GLY A 33 18.26 -2.15 11.48
CA GLY A 33 19.10 -3.12 10.79
C GLY A 33 18.66 -3.48 9.38
N CYS A 34 17.75 -2.70 8.79
CA CYS A 34 17.41 -2.84 7.39
C CYS A 34 18.54 -2.27 6.49
N GLU A 35 18.84 -2.95 5.40
CA GLU A 35 19.88 -2.56 4.45
C GLU A 35 19.28 -2.02 3.15
N ASN A 36 20.05 -1.27 2.38
CA ASN A 36 19.67 -0.72 1.07
C ASN A 36 18.32 0.02 1.08
N VAL A 37 18.01 0.72 2.17
CA VAL A 37 16.71 1.39 2.38
C VAL A 37 16.51 2.50 1.35
N ARG A 38 15.37 2.43 0.65
CA ARG A 38 14.91 3.41 -0.34
C ARG A 38 13.47 3.80 -0.08
N THR A 39 13.16 5.07 -0.19
CA THR A 39 11.79 5.59 -0.13
C THR A 39 11.32 5.99 -1.53
N TYR A 40 10.03 5.89 -1.78
CA TYR A 40 9.40 6.33 -3.02
C TYR A 40 8.15 7.14 -2.73
N ILE A 41 8.15 8.41 -3.14
CA ILE A 41 7.13 9.45 -2.85
C ILE A 41 6.77 9.57 -1.36
N ALA A 42 6.06 10.64 -0.98
CA ALA A 42 5.78 10.94 0.43
C ALA A 42 4.65 10.12 1.07
N SER A 43 4.08 9.14 0.36
CA SER A 43 2.94 8.34 0.83
C SER A 43 3.31 7.12 1.70
N GLY A 44 4.58 7.00 2.12
CA GLY A 44 5.00 5.93 3.02
C GLY A 44 5.28 4.61 2.32
N ASN A 45 6.03 4.65 1.24
CA ASN A 45 6.53 3.46 0.55
C ASN A 45 8.03 3.33 0.83
N VAL A 46 8.43 2.25 1.50
CA VAL A 46 9.83 1.98 1.86
C VAL A 46 10.23 0.61 1.35
N MET A 47 11.24 0.56 0.49
CA MET A 47 11.85 -0.68 0.01
C MET A 47 13.18 -0.88 0.73
N PHE A 48 13.48 -2.10 1.12
CA PHE A 48 14.68 -2.42 1.88
C PHE A 48 15.00 -3.90 1.82
N GLU A 49 16.19 -4.24 2.26
CA GLU A 49 16.65 -5.61 2.41
C GLU A 49 16.73 -5.99 3.89
N SER A 50 16.36 -7.22 4.22
CA SER A 50 16.45 -7.75 5.58
C SER A 50 16.52 -9.28 5.60
N ASN A 51 17.09 -9.83 6.66
CA ASN A 51 17.08 -11.26 6.97
C ASN A 51 15.88 -11.68 7.86
N MET A 52 15.16 -10.72 8.39
CA MET A 52 13.98 -10.94 9.23
C MET A 52 12.78 -11.37 8.39
N SER A 53 11.80 -11.99 9.03
CA SER A 53 10.50 -12.28 8.40
C SER A 53 9.64 -11.01 8.30
N SER A 54 8.66 -11.01 7.40
CA SER A 54 7.71 -9.90 7.28
C SER A 54 6.90 -9.64 8.55
N ALA A 55 6.64 -10.68 9.35
CA ALA A 55 5.93 -10.55 10.63
C ALA A 55 6.78 -9.82 11.68
N GLU A 56 8.04 -10.24 11.86
CA GLU A 56 9.00 -9.58 12.75
C GLU A 56 9.22 -8.13 12.35
N LEU A 57 9.43 -7.87 11.05
CA LEU A 57 9.60 -6.52 10.51
C LEU A 57 8.37 -5.64 10.77
N THR A 58 7.17 -6.18 10.62
CA THR A 58 5.94 -5.44 10.88
C THR A 58 5.86 -5.02 12.33
N GLU A 59 6.15 -5.92 13.26
CA GLU A 59 6.12 -5.67 14.70
C GLU A 59 7.16 -4.61 15.10
N GLU A 60 8.42 -4.82 14.74
CA GLU A 60 9.51 -3.88 15.08
C GLU A 60 9.31 -2.48 14.51
N ILE A 61 8.88 -2.38 13.25
CA ILE A 61 8.63 -1.07 12.63
C ILE A 61 7.43 -0.38 13.31
N GLN A 62 6.35 -1.10 13.61
CA GLN A 62 5.20 -0.53 14.31
C GLN A 62 5.55 -0.01 15.70
N GLU A 63 6.42 -0.69 16.43
CA GLU A 63 6.89 -0.26 17.75
C GLU A 63 7.86 0.92 17.67
N ALA A 64 8.72 0.97 16.66
CA ALA A 64 9.71 2.02 16.51
C ALA A 64 9.11 3.37 16.10
N LEU A 65 8.11 3.39 15.24
CA LEU A 65 7.56 4.63 14.67
C LEU A 65 7.05 5.64 15.71
N PRO A 66 6.26 5.24 16.74
CA PRO A 66 5.78 6.19 17.76
C PRO A 66 6.91 6.74 18.64
N THR A 67 8.04 6.05 18.73
CA THR A 67 9.21 6.51 19.51
C THR A 67 10.05 7.54 18.75
N LYS A 68 10.02 7.50 17.44
CA LYS A 68 10.81 8.35 16.54
C LYS A 68 10.05 9.57 16.05
N PHE A 69 8.74 9.44 15.88
CA PHE A 69 7.90 10.47 15.29
C PHE A 69 6.76 10.86 16.24
N ARG A 70 6.46 12.16 16.27
CA ARG A 70 5.27 12.65 16.95
C ARG A 70 4.06 12.42 16.06
N LEU A 71 3.26 11.42 16.42
CA LEU A 71 2.10 10.99 15.66
C LEU A 71 0.82 11.55 16.28
N ASP A 72 -0.07 12.07 15.43
CA ASP A 72 -1.37 12.64 15.85
C ASP A 72 -2.45 11.57 16.06
N SER A 73 -2.20 10.32 15.65
CA SER A 73 -3.10 9.19 15.85
C SER A 73 -2.33 7.93 16.19
N GLU A 74 -2.92 7.10 17.03
CA GLU A 74 -2.35 5.83 17.50
C GLU A 74 -2.27 4.74 16.42
N LEU A 75 -2.80 4.99 15.22
CA LEU A 75 -3.04 3.95 14.21
C LEU A 75 -2.26 4.19 12.92
N ILE A 76 -0.94 4.20 13.01
CA ILE A 76 -0.13 3.89 11.84
C ILE A 76 -0.06 2.38 11.74
N LYS A 77 -0.65 1.84 10.68
CA LYS A 77 -0.53 0.45 10.31
C LYS A 77 0.47 0.28 9.20
N ILE A 78 1.16 -0.85 9.22
CA ILE A 78 2.20 -1.19 8.27
C ILE A 78 1.88 -2.53 7.65
N LEU A 79 2.02 -2.61 6.35
CA LEU A 79 2.01 -3.86 5.61
C LEU A 79 3.40 -4.09 5.05
N VAL A 80 4.03 -5.20 5.40
CA VAL A 80 5.31 -5.62 4.84
C VAL A 80 5.08 -6.76 3.86
N LEU A 81 5.45 -6.53 2.60
CA LEU A 81 5.34 -7.49 1.51
C LEU A 81 6.72 -7.89 1.01
N SER A 82 6.92 -9.16 0.72
CA SER A 82 8.06 -9.59 -0.09
C SER A 82 7.87 -9.18 -1.56
N ARG A 83 8.96 -9.17 -2.32
CA ARG A 83 8.91 -8.93 -3.77
C ARG A 83 7.93 -9.88 -4.48
N ASP A 84 7.96 -11.17 -4.12
CA ASP A 84 7.07 -12.16 -4.73
C ASP A 84 5.59 -11.93 -4.42
N GLN A 85 5.29 -11.44 -3.22
CA GLN A 85 3.93 -11.05 -2.86
C GLN A 85 3.46 -9.84 -3.69
N LEU A 86 4.31 -8.84 -3.89
CA LEU A 86 3.97 -7.71 -4.75
C LEU A 86 3.83 -8.13 -6.22
N GLN A 87 4.72 -9.03 -6.70
CA GLN A 87 4.60 -9.63 -8.04
C GLN A 87 3.24 -10.32 -8.20
N LYS A 88 2.81 -11.11 -7.21
CA LYS A 88 1.49 -11.77 -7.21
C LYS A 88 0.35 -10.76 -7.32
N VAL A 89 0.43 -9.61 -6.65
CA VAL A 89 -0.57 -8.54 -6.79
C VAL A 89 -0.63 -8.02 -8.23
N ILE A 90 0.52 -7.83 -8.87
CA ILE A 90 0.58 -7.40 -10.28
C ILE A 90 -0.02 -8.48 -11.21
N ASP A 91 0.34 -9.73 -11.02
CA ASP A 91 -0.07 -10.84 -11.88
C ASP A 91 -1.58 -11.15 -11.78
N GLN A 92 -2.18 -10.94 -10.63
CA GLN A 92 -3.62 -11.15 -10.40
C GLN A 92 -4.50 -9.99 -10.86
N ALA A 93 -3.93 -8.87 -11.28
CA ALA A 93 -4.71 -7.75 -11.78
C ALA A 93 -5.53 -8.15 -13.01
N PRO A 94 -6.76 -7.63 -13.16
CA PRO A 94 -7.59 -7.93 -14.32
C PRO A 94 -6.90 -7.52 -15.62
N LYS A 95 -7.15 -8.25 -16.68
CA LYS A 95 -6.59 -7.93 -18.00
C LYS A 95 -6.92 -6.49 -18.40
N GLY A 96 -5.90 -5.73 -18.77
CA GLY A 96 -6.04 -4.33 -19.18
C GLY A 96 -6.19 -3.34 -18.03
N PHE A 97 -6.07 -3.79 -16.77
CA PHE A 97 -6.09 -2.90 -15.62
C PHE A 97 -4.94 -1.88 -15.66
N GLY A 98 -5.26 -0.60 -15.52
CA GLY A 98 -4.29 0.48 -15.55
C GLY A 98 -3.71 0.85 -16.92
N THR A 99 -4.16 0.23 -18.02
CA THR A 99 -3.63 0.49 -19.37
C THR A 99 -4.18 1.75 -20.03
N GLU A 100 -5.26 2.33 -19.50
CA GLU A 100 -5.90 3.55 -20.01
C GLU A 100 -5.95 4.64 -18.91
N PRO A 101 -4.79 5.17 -18.44
CA PRO A 101 -4.75 6.09 -17.29
C PRO A 101 -5.45 7.44 -17.58
N GLY A 102 -5.60 7.83 -18.84
CA GLY A 102 -6.36 9.02 -19.22
C GLY A 102 -7.89 8.85 -19.08
N LYS A 103 -8.37 7.61 -19.11
CA LYS A 103 -9.80 7.30 -19.05
C LYS A 103 -10.23 6.82 -17.66
N TYR A 104 -9.39 6.03 -17.03
CA TYR A 104 -9.67 5.41 -15.74
C TYR A 104 -8.66 5.79 -14.67
N HIS A 105 -9.15 5.99 -13.47
CA HIS A 105 -8.32 5.99 -12.27
C HIS A 105 -8.35 4.59 -11.67
N SER A 106 -7.17 3.99 -11.51
CA SER A 106 -7.01 2.61 -11.05
C SER A 106 -6.17 2.55 -9.79
N ASP A 107 -6.65 1.85 -8.77
CA ASP A 107 -5.98 1.67 -7.49
C ASP A 107 -5.87 0.20 -7.10
N ALA A 108 -4.76 -0.15 -6.46
CA ALA A 108 -4.63 -1.38 -5.69
C ALA A 108 -4.90 -1.06 -4.21
N ILE A 109 -5.85 -1.78 -3.62
CA ILE A 109 -6.25 -1.64 -2.23
C ILE A 109 -5.69 -2.85 -1.49
N PHE A 110 -4.56 -2.67 -0.85
CA PHE A 110 -3.86 -3.73 -0.12
C PHE A 110 -4.57 -4.06 1.19
N LEU A 111 -4.64 -5.34 1.51
CA LEU A 111 -5.32 -5.88 2.67
C LEU A 111 -4.33 -6.16 3.81
N MET A 112 -4.65 -5.69 5.00
CA MET A 112 -3.84 -5.84 6.20
C MET A 112 -4.57 -6.69 7.23
N GLY A 113 -4.42 -8.02 7.12
CA GLY A 113 -4.99 -8.98 8.07
C GLY A 113 -6.49 -9.25 7.91
N ILE A 114 -7.11 -8.86 6.80
CA ILE A 114 -8.48 -9.24 6.46
C ILE A 114 -8.51 -10.14 5.23
N PRO A 115 -9.36 -11.15 5.19
CA PRO A 115 -9.59 -11.97 4.01
C PRO A 115 -10.19 -11.15 2.87
N SER A 116 -9.78 -11.43 1.64
CA SER A 116 -10.25 -10.68 0.47
C SER A 116 -11.73 -10.88 0.17
N ASP A 117 -12.29 -12.03 0.50
CA ASP A 117 -13.72 -12.34 0.37
C ASP A 117 -14.60 -11.55 1.38
N GLU A 118 -14.05 -11.15 2.51
CA GLU A 118 -14.70 -10.21 3.42
C GLU A 118 -14.52 -8.76 2.95
N ALA A 119 -13.31 -8.42 2.53
CA ALA A 119 -12.98 -7.07 2.08
C ALA A 119 -13.82 -6.64 0.87
N ILE A 120 -14.04 -7.53 -0.11
CA ILE A 120 -14.79 -7.18 -1.32
C ILE A 120 -16.25 -6.82 -1.02
N LYS A 121 -16.83 -7.34 0.06
CA LYS A 121 -18.25 -7.14 0.40
C LYS A 121 -18.58 -5.69 0.82
N ILE A 122 -17.60 -4.91 1.25
CA ILE A 122 -17.85 -3.51 1.62
C ILE A 122 -17.95 -2.58 0.41
N PHE A 123 -17.57 -3.05 -0.77
CA PHE A 123 -17.64 -2.27 -2.00
C PHE A 123 -19.05 -2.33 -2.60
N ASN A 124 -19.53 -1.20 -3.05
CA ASN A 124 -20.80 -1.06 -3.77
C ASN A 124 -20.55 -0.23 -5.05
N PRO A 125 -19.88 -0.82 -6.06
CA PRO A 125 -19.51 -0.10 -7.27
C PRO A 125 -20.74 0.46 -7.99
N LYS A 126 -20.61 1.66 -8.50
CA LYS A 126 -21.65 2.29 -9.34
C LYS A 126 -21.57 1.74 -10.74
N GLU A 127 -22.64 1.08 -11.20
CA GLU A 127 -22.73 0.56 -12.55
C GLU A 127 -22.41 1.64 -13.60
N GLY A 128 -21.62 1.29 -14.59
CA GLY A 128 -21.17 2.20 -15.65
C GLY A 128 -20.13 3.24 -15.23
N VAL A 129 -19.73 3.29 -13.95
CA VAL A 129 -18.72 4.23 -13.43
C VAL A 129 -17.56 3.49 -12.76
N ASP A 130 -17.88 2.57 -11.86
CA ASP A 130 -16.92 1.85 -11.04
C ASP A 130 -16.84 0.38 -11.44
N LYS A 131 -15.64 -0.20 -11.27
CA LYS A 131 -15.41 -1.64 -11.31
C LYS A 131 -14.52 -2.04 -10.14
N VAL A 132 -14.75 -3.23 -9.59
CA VAL A 132 -13.99 -3.79 -8.47
C VAL A 132 -13.74 -5.26 -8.73
N TRP A 133 -12.52 -5.73 -8.47
CA TRP A 133 -12.12 -7.12 -8.61
C TRP A 133 -11.37 -7.59 -7.38
N GLN A 134 -11.56 -8.83 -7.03
CA GLN A 134 -10.92 -9.48 -5.90
C GLN A 134 -9.60 -10.12 -6.33
N GLY A 135 -8.54 -9.87 -5.55
CA GLY A 135 -7.31 -10.64 -5.57
C GLY A 135 -7.04 -11.23 -4.19
N ASP A 136 -5.95 -11.97 -4.01
CA ASP A 136 -5.62 -12.59 -2.73
C ASP A 136 -5.14 -11.58 -1.68
N LEU A 137 -4.26 -10.65 -2.10
CA LEU A 137 -3.60 -9.68 -1.23
C LEU A 137 -4.12 -8.25 -1.41
N ALA A 138 -4.91 -8.03 -2.45
CA ALA A 138 -5.45 -6.71 -2.77
C ALA A 138 -6.81 -6.81 -3.46
N ILE A 139 -7.60 -5.76 -3.31
CA ILE A 139 -8.77 -5.49 -4.13
C ILE A 139 -8.35 -4.47 -5.19
N TYR A 140 -8.74 -4.70 -6.43
CA TYR A 140 -8.49 -3.79 -7.54
C TYR A 140 -9.72 -2.93 -7.77
N SER A 141 -9.56 -1.62 -7.80
CA SER A 141 -10.66 -0.70 -8.05
C SER A 141 -10.36 0.23 -9.21
N GLN A 142 -11.36 0.51 -10.02
CA GLN A 142 -11.25 1.37 -11.18
C GLN A 142 -12.51 2.22 -11.32
N ARG A 143 -12.34 3.50 -11.62
CA ARG A 143 -13.45 4.40 -11.93
C ARG A 143 -13.16 5.22 -13.18
N LEU A 144 -14.22 5.61 -13.88
CA LEU A 144 -14.11 6.60 -14.96
C LEU A 144 -13.67 7.95 -14.38
N SER A 145 -12.58 8.50 -14.88
CA SER A 145 -12.03 9.79 -14.42
C SER A 145 -13.01 10.95 -14.61
N THR A 146 -13.76 10.94 -15.72
CA THR A 146 -14.78 11.94 -16.02
C THR A 146 -16.03 11.87 -15.14
N GLN A 147 -16.19 10.76 -14.41
CA GLN A 147 -17.37 10.49 -13.58
C GLN A 147 -17.01 10.38 -12.07
N ARG A 148 -15.91 10.99 -11.66
CA ARG A 148 -15.38 10.91 -10.30
C ARG A 148 -16.45 11.22 -9.23
N THR A 149 -17.27 12.23 -9.44
CA THR A 149 -18.32 12.65 -8.49
C THR A 149 -19.46 11.66 -8.36
N ARG A 150 -19.63 10.76 -9.32
CA ARG A 150 -20.65 9.71 -9.32
C ARG A 150 -20.15 8.38 -8.75
N SER A 151 -18.83 8.24 -8.61
CA SER A 151 -18.20 7.04 -8.06
C SER A 151 -18.66 6.80 -6.61
N ARG A 152 -18.79 5.52 -6.25
CA ARG A 152 -19.09 5.06 -4.89
C ARG A 152 -17.88 4.43 -4.18
N LEU A 153 -16.71 4.40 -4.81
CA LEU A 153 -15.53 3.74 -4.25
C LEU A 153 -15.06 4.36 -2.93
N SER A 154 -15.21 5.68 -2.76
CA SER A 154 -14.86 6.37 -1.51
C SER A 154 -15.76 6.02 -0.32
N LYS A 155 -16.92 5.39 -0.56
CA LYS A 155 -17.86 4.99 0.53
C LYS A 155 -17.26 3.93 1.46
N ILE A 156 -16.26 3.17 1.02
CA ILE A 156 -15.55 2.22 1.88
C ILE A 156 -14.89 2.89 3.09
N MET A 157 -14.57 4.17 3.02
CA MET A 157 -13.95 4.94 4.11
C MET A 157 -14.81 4.98 5.37
N SER A 158 -16.13 4.80 5.25
CA SER A 158 -17.06 4.72 6.39
C SER A 158 -17.11 3.32 7.03
N SER A 159 -16.54 2.30 6.39
CA SER A 159 -16.50 0.94 6.95
C SER A 159 -15.40 0.81 8.01
N PRO A 160 -15.67 0.10 9.12
CA PRO A 160 -14.63 -0.25 10.09
C PRO A 160 -13.45 -1.01 9.47
N LEU A 161 -13.68 -1.81 8.43
CA LEU A 161 -12.65 -2.58 7.71
C LEU A 161 -11.69 -1.70 6.93
N TYR A 162 -12.05 -0.46 6.61
CA TYR A 162 -11.17 0.48 5.91
C TYR A 162 -9.85 0.73 6.64
N LYS A 163 -9.84 0.64 7.97
CA LYS A 163 -8.62 0.76 8.79
C LYS A 163 -7.61 -0.36 8.56
N GLN A 164 -8.05 -1.47 7.96
CA GLN A 164 -7.22 -2.62 7.60
C GLN A 164 -6.88 -2.65 6.10
N MET A 165 -6.95 -1.50 5.44
CA MET A 165 -6.64 -1.34 4.03
C MET A 165 -5.68 -0.18 3.83
N THR A 166 -4.78 -0.30 2.86
CA THR A 166 -3.96 0.82 2.39
C THR A 166 -4.00 0.88 0.87
N ILE A 167 -4.15 2.08 0.33
CA ILE A 167 -4.40 2.30 -1.10
C ILE A 167 -3.17 2.88 -1.75
N ARG A 168 -2.82 2.33 -2.91
CA ARG A 168 -1.81 2.90 -3.82
C ARG A 168 -2.37 2.95 -5.23
N SER A 169 -2.09 4.03 -5.96
CA SER A 169 -2.41 4.07 -7.39
C SER A 169 -1.71 2.93 -8.12
N TRP A 170 -2.30 2.48 -9.22
CA TRP A 170 -1.71 1.40 -9.99
C TRP A 170 -0.32 1.73 -10.53
N ASP A 171 -0.11 2.97 -10.98
CA ASP A 171 1.20 3.43 -11.44
C ASP A 171 2.25 3.35 -10.33
N THR A 172 1.89 3.77 -9.11
CA THR A 172 2.78 3.62 -7.94
C THR A 172 3.06 2.15 -7.65
N THR A 173 2.04 1.30 -7.69
CA THR A 173 2.17 -0.14 -7.41
C THR A 173 3.12 -0.82 -8.39
N ALA A 174 2.95 -0.56 -9.69
CA ALA A 174 3.82 -1.09 -10.73
C ALA A 174 5.25 -0.57 -10.60
N ARG A 175 5.41 0.72 -10.30
CA ARG A 175 6.73 1.34 -10.12
C ARG A 175 7.49 0.78 -8.92
N LEU A 176 6.78 0.48 -7.83
CA LEU A 176 7.39 -0.14 -6.64
C LEU A 176 7.98 -1.52 -6.97
N LEU A 177 7.27 -2.34 -7.75
CA LEU A 177 7.80 -3.64 -8.19
C LEU A 177 9.06 -3.49 -9.07
N GLU A 178 9.06 -2.54 -10.01
CA GLU A 178 10.24 -2.26 -10.84
C GLU A 178 11.46 -1.89 -9.97
N LEU A 179 11.24 -1.04 -8.97
CA LEU A 179 12.30 -0.60 -8.06
C LEU A 179 12.82 -1.77 -7.19
N MET A 180 11.93 -2.64 -6.69
CA MET A 180 12.33 -3.85 -5.95
C MET A 180 13.13 -4.81 -6.83
N ASN A 181 12.72 -5.02 -8.08
CA ASN A 181 13.46 -5.86 -9.04
C ASN A 181 14.87 -5.31 -9.34
N ALA A 182 15.05 -4.00 -9.28
CA ALA A 182 16.35 -3.36 -9.45
C ALA A 182 17.25 -3.49 -8.21
N MET A 183 16.70 -3.83 -7.04
CA MET A 183 17.46 -4.07 -5.81
C MET A 183 18.02 -5.50 -5.74
N GLU A 184 17.39 -6.46 -6.40
CA GLU A 184 17.82 -7.88 -6.41
C GLU A 184 18.98 -8.17 -7.39
N ARG A 185 19.59 -7.18 -8.04
CA ARG A 185 20.65 -7.34 -9.05
C ARG A 185 22.04 -7.18 -8.48
#